data_c4a4cd1539ae1b37aab62922fe6511bd
#
_entry.id   c4a4cd1539ae1b37aab62922fe6511bd
#
_cell.length_a   1.000
_cell.length_b   1.000
_cell.length_c   1.000
_cell.angle_alpha   90.00
_cell.angle_beta   90.00
_cell.angle_gamma   90.00
#
_symmetry.space_group_name_H-M   'P 1'
#
loop_
_entity.id
_entity.type
_entity.pdbx_description
1 polymer ?
#
loop_
_entity_poly.entity_id
_entity_poly.type
_entity_poly.pdbx_seq_one_letter_code
_entity_poly.pdbx_strand_id
1 'polypeptide(L)'
;MQAAQVIARPATGALASLRRLFGRLIDLDFTSPLAFAVLAVFYLLSRIPWLNEGYGTDPDAWRVALTADYLWEEGKYYPSRLPGYPLHELVTAGVTRETFGLEPWVLSNLSTVLISIIGVYFFAMLAKKLELPNRGALTLAFAFAPLLWINSVMTMDYMWALTFMMGAYLALLYGAPNLAGLTLGIAGGFRLTSLFLLPAVWLYLWRTNRRGEIRPLTMTAGATVLAAYTLVLMDYGVNFLNFFDQDVPLEEFIKRLGKDGLGIVGGLAALIALAISLPRLRALPRDLARDPNVVFWTAAIVVFFLSYLRLPHEIAYLVPLFPFGFFLMSRYLSRTVLIITLSVILVAGFVDITSPDDDVGIDSSTFTSARIGKGMLLSDLDTLQHQMDFAREIRELTITNPDIHTPAVISTGFIYPELAVLYGDELEIGILDPDREAISQLSDKGFAMDRERNIMYVWLLDWEDFRDFLDGGRGLYLTADAARSTFAVYHYRAGYFGALVLPLSRENPSLGEGAAPTDR
;
A
#
# COMPACT_ATOMS: atom_id res chain seq x y z
N MET A 1 16.11 -12.75 61.47
CA MET A 1 15.01 -13.03 60.57
C MET A 1 14.11 -11.83 60.28
N GLN A 2 14.65 -10.60 60.13
CA GLN A 2 13.87 -9.40 59.85
C GLN A 2 14.30 -8.62 58.57
N ALA A 3 15.36 -9.09 57.87
CA ALA A 3 15.85 -8.39 56.69
C ALA A 3 15.20 -8.78 55.33
N ALA A 4 14.37 -9.86 55.32
CA ALA A 4 13.79 -10.36 54.06
C ALA A 4 12.41 -9.79 53.67
N GLN A 5 11.81 -8.93 54.52
CA GLN A 5 10.45 -8.41 54.29
C GLN A 5 10.40 -7.01 53.65
N VAL A 6 11.53 -6.34 53.43
CA VAL A 6 11.54 -4.93 52.98
C VAL A 6 11.65 -4.79 51.44
N ILE A 7 12.05 -5.83 50.72
CA ILE A 7 12.31 -5.72 49.26
C ILE A 7 11.11 -6.06 48.37
N ALA A 8 10.04 -6.67 48.92
CA ALA A 8 8.89 -7.14 48.12
C ALA A 8 7.73 -6.13 47.91
N ARG A 9 7.76 -4.96 48.52
CA ARG A 9 6.60 -4.00 48.48
C ARG A 9 6.58 -2.97 47.34
N PRO A 10 7.66 -2.51 46.71
CA PRO A 10 7.55 -1.50 45.67
C PRO A 10 7.10 -2.07 44.30
N ALA A 11 7.40 -3.32 44.00
CA ALA A 11 7.04 -3.92 42.70
C ALA A 11 5.51 -4.14 42.53
N THR A 12 4.79 -4.45 43.59
CA THR A 12 3.34 -4.68 43.51
C THR A 12 2.53 -3.39 43.27
N GLY A 13 3.01 -2.24 43.76
CA GLY A 13 2.38 -0.94 43.56
C GLY A 13 2.55 -0.41 42.14
N ALA A 14 3.74 -0.57 41.56
CA ALA A 14 4.04 -0.16 40.18
C ALA A 14 3.26 -0.99 39.15
N LEU A 15 3.24 -2.31 39.31
CA LEU A 15 2.46 -3.22 38.45
C LEU A 15 0.96 -2.96 38.51
N ALA A 16 0.42 -2.67 39.71
CA ALA A 16 -0.99 -2.32 39.89
C ALA A 16 -1.31 -0.95 39.25
N SER A 17 -0.37 -0.01 39.27
CA SER A 17 -0.54 1.31 38.63
C SER A 17 -0.47 1.19 37.11
N LEU A 18 0.47 0.43 36.57
CA LEU A 18 0.55 0.11 35.14
C LEU A 18 -0.72 -0.58 34.66
N ARG A 19 -1.20 -1.60 35.37
CA ARG A 19 -2.45 -2.30 35.03
C ARG A 19 -3.65 -1.38 35.02
N ARG A 20 -3.73 -0.41 35.93
CA ARG A 20 -4.78 0.61 35.96
C ARG A 20 -4.66 1.57 34.79
N LEU A 21 -3.44 2.00 34.44
CA LEU A 21 -3.18 2.86 33.29
C LEU A 21 -3.58 2.17 31.98
N PHE A 22 -3.13 0.94 31.78
CA PHE A 22 -3.50 0.13 30.60
C PHE A 22 -5.02 -0.09 30.53
N GLY A 23 -5.67 -0.39 31.66
CA GLY A 23 -7.13 -0.52 31.71
C GLY A 23 -7.86 0.74 31.26
N ARG A 24 -7.34 1.93 31.63
CA ARG A 24 -7.91 3.22 31.21
C ARG A 24 -7.69 3.50 29.73
N LEU A 25 -6.51 3.17 29.18
CA LEU A 25 -6.21 3.34 27.75
C LEU A 25 -7.10 2.47 26.86
N ILE A 26 -7.37 1.23 27.27
CA ILE A 26 -8.21 0.28 26.54
C ILE A 26 -9.65 0.80 26.37
N ASP A 27 -10.17 1.47 27.36
CA ASP A 27 -11.54 1.97 27.37
C ASP A 27 -11.61 3.49 27.05
N LEU A 28 -10.50 4.11 26.69
CA LEU A 28 -10.42 5.55 26.41
C LEU A 28 -11.30 5.93 25.23
N ASP A 29 -12.03 7.03 25.39
CA ASP A 29 -12.86 7.60 24.32
C ASP A 29 -12.03 8.60 23.48
N PHE A 30 -11.44 8.11 22.40
CA PHE A 30 -10.70 8.94 21.45
C PHE A 30 -11.57 9.86 20.57
N THR A 31 -12.90 9.91 20.80
CA THR A 31 -13.72 10.96 20.19
C THR A 31 -13.71 12.25 21.00
N SER A 32 -13.16 12.25 22.23
CA SER A 32 -12.96 13.47 23.00
C SER A 32 -11.82 14.30 22.41
N PRO A 33 -11.95 15.64 22.28
CA PRO A 33 -10.97 16.47 21.59
C PRO A 33 -9.54 16.34 22.14
N LEU A 34 -9.38 16.32 23.47
CA LEU A 34 -8.06 16.21 24.09
C LEU A 34 -7.42 14.84 23.84
N ALA A 35 -8.17 13.74 24.04
CA ALA A 35 -7.62 12.40 23.82
C ALA A 35 -7.27 12.18 22.34
N PHE A 36 -8.10 12.71 21.44
CA PHE A 36 -7.79 12.64 20.02
C PHE A 36 -6.59 13.49 19.64
N ALA A 37 -6.48 14.73 20.14
CA ALA A 37 -5.32 15.58 19.88
C ALA A 37 -4.01 14.91 20.32
N VAL A 38 -4.00 14.30 21.52
CA VAL A 38 -2.85 13.52 22.00
C VAL A 38 -2.54 12.36 21.06
N LEU A 39 -3.55 11.57 20.66
CA LEU A 39 -3.37 10.48 19.71
C LEU A 39 -2.82 10.97 18.36
N ALA A 40 -3.38 12.06 17.82
CA ALA A 40 -2.95 12.64 16.54
C ALA A 40 -1.48 13.11 16.58
N VAL A 41 -1.05 13.73 17.70
CA VAL A 41 0.35 14.11 17.90
C VAL A 41 1.25 12.88 17.92
N PHE A 42 0.92 11.84 18.69
CA PHE A 42 1.69 10.60 18.70
C PHE A 42 1.70 9.90 17.34
N TYR A 43 0.57 9.91 16.64
CA TYR A 43 0.44 9.39 15.29
C TYR A 43 1.43 10.09 14.35
N LEU A 44 1.42 11.43 14.33
CA LEU A 44 2.30 12.23 13.49
C LEU A 44 3.78 12.01 13.85
N LEU A 45 4.14 12.15 15.13
CA LEU A 45 5.54 12.03 15.59
C LEU A 45 6.13 10.66 15.26
N SER A 46 5.33 9.59 15.36
CA SER A 46 5.79 8.23 15.06
C SER A 46 6.08 8.00 13.57
N ARG A 47 5.56 8.83 12.64
CA ARG A 47 5.75 8.73 11.20
C ARG A 47 6.95 9.56 10.69
N ILE A 48 7.46 10.49 11.49
CA ILE A 48 8.56 11.39 11.08
C ILE A 48 9.74 10.65 10.43
N PRO A 49 10.22 9.49 10.95
CA PRO A 49 11.36 8.79 10.34
C PRO A 49 11.14 8.37 8.88
N TRP A 50 9.89 8.16 8.46
CA TRP A 50 9.56 7.74 7.08
C TRP A 50 9.35 8.91 6.12
N LEU A 51 9.01 10.11 6.64
CA LEU A 51 8.57 11.22 5.80
C LEU A 51 9.64 11.74 4.84
N ASN A 52 10.92 11.58 5.19
CA ASN A 52 12.04 12.15 4.42
C ASN A 52 12.82 11.12 3.59
N GLU A 53 12.33 9.90 3.48
CA GLU A 53 13.05 8.79 2.84
C GLU A 53 12.51 8.47 1.42
N GLY A 54 11.90 9.44 0.73
CA GLY A 54 11.32 9.27 -0.60
C GLY A 54 9.80 9.13 -0.58
N TYR A 55 9.21 8.85 -1.75
CA TYR A 55 7.74 8.76 -1.90
C TYR A 55 7.13 7.47 -1.32
N GLY A 56 7.89 6.41 -1.20
CA GLY A 56 7.46 5.11 -0.67
C GLY A 56 8.28 3.96 -1.22
N THR A 57 8.22 2.80 -0.56
CA THR A 57 8.87 1.56 -1.00
C THR A 57 8.21 0.94 -2.24
N ASP A 58 6.93 1.26 -2.48
CA ASP A 58 6.20 0.84 -3.65
C ASP A 58 6.60 1.72 -4.85
N PRO A 59 7.08 1.15 -5.98
CA PRO A 59 7.39 1.90 -7.20
C PRO A 59 6.21 2.74 -7.70
N ASP A 60 4.99 2.33 -7.43
CA ASP A 60 3.78 3.07 -7.79
C ASP A 60 3.68 4.44 -7.10
N ALA A 61 4.29 4.61 -5.92
CA ALA A 61 4.35 5.91 -5.24
C ALA A 61 5.20 6.92 -6.04
N TRP A 62 6.29 6.46 -6.64
CA TRP A 62 7.14 7.26 -7.53
C TRP A 62 6.47 7.53 -8.88
N ARG A 63 5.68 6.57 -9.39
CA ARG A 63 4.85 6.77 -10.60
C ARG A 63 3.81 7.88 -10.39
N VAL A 64 3.23 7.99 -9.18
CA VAL A 64 2.32 9.09 -8.84
C VAL A 64 3.05 10.43 -8.87
N ALA A 65 4.29 10.49 -8.35
CA ALA A 65 5.11 11.70 -8.43
C ALA A 65 5.42 12.06 -9.90
N LEU A 66 5.81 11.08 -10.70
CA LEU A 66 6.07 11.28 -12.13
C LEU A 66 4.81 11.81 -12.88
N THR A 67 3.62 11.31 -12.53
CA THR A 67 2.35 11.85 -13.05
C THR A 67 2.15 13.32 -12.66
N ALA A 68 2.54 13.68 -11.43
CA ALA A 68 2.47 15.07 -10.97
C ALA A 68 3.42 15.99 -11.76
N ASP A 69 4.63 15.53 -12.05
CA ASP A 69 5.63 16.27 -12.85
C ASP A 69 5.13 16.46 -14.28
N TYR A 70 4.66 15.41 -14.96
CA TYR A 70 4.05 15.54 -16.29
C TYR A 70 2.87 16.51 -16.34
N LEU A 71 2.03 16.52 -15.30
CA LEU A 71 0.89 17.43 -15.24
C LEU A 71 1.35 18.89 -15.20
N TRP A 72 2.46 19.18 -14.50
CA TRP A 72 3.00 20.55 -14.40
C TRP A 72 3.81 20.96 -15.61
N GLU A 73 4.61 20.09 -16.19
CA GLU A 73 5.49 20.41 -17.32
C GLU A 73 4.74 20.46 -18.63
N GLU A 74 3.88 19.47 -18.90
CA GLU A 74 3.18 19.35 -20.17
C GLU A 74 1.73 19.85 -20.14
N GLY A 75 1.16 20.10 -18.95
CA GLY A 75 -0.25 20.44 -18.78
C GLY A 75 -1.20 19.31 -19.17
N LYS A 76 -0.70 18.07 -19.20
CA LYS A 76 -1.45 16.86 -19.55
C LYS A 76 -1.50 15.89 -18.38
N TYR A 77 -2.64 15.25 -18.23
CA TYR A 77 -2.82 14.22 -17.22
C TYR A 77 -2.52 12.85 -17.81
N TYR A 78 -1.52 12.18 -17.25
CA TYR A 78 -1.21 10.78 -17.52
C TYR A 78 -1.37 10.00 -16.21
N PRO A 79 -2.28 8.99 -16.15
CA PRO A 79 -2.43 8.21 -14.93
C PRO A 79 -1.18 7.40 -14.63
N SER A 80 -0.81 7.36 -13.36
CA SER A 80 0.38 6.65 -12.89
C SER A 80 0.33 5.15 -13.22
N ARG A 81 -0.86 4.56 -13.15
CA ARG A 81 -1.16 3.16 -13.48
C ARG A 81 -2.65 2.96 -13.68
N LEU A 82 -3.05 1.85 -14.29
CA LEU A 82 -4.46 1.51 -14.47
C LEU A 82 -5.14 1.13 -13.12
N PRO A 83 -6.39 1.52 -12.94
CA PRO A 83 -7.28 2.26 -13.86
C PRO A 83 -7.14 3.79 -13.76
N GLY A 84 -6.09 4.31 -13.17
CA GLY A 84 -5.92 5.68 -12.75
C GLY A 84 -6.43 5.92 -11.33
N TYR A 85 -5.85 6.92 -10.66
CA TYR A 85 -6.17 7.33 -9.29
C TYR A 85 -6.35 8.85 -9.25
N PRO A 86 -7.27 9.40 -10.07
CA PRO A 86 -7.25 10.81 -10.46
C PRO A 86 -7.30 11.78 -9.29
N LEU A 87 -8.08 11.50 -8.23
CA LEU A 87 -8.09 12.39 -7.07
C LEU A 87 -6.77 12.36 -6.30
N HIS A 88 -6.12 11.22 -6.20
CA HIS A 88 -4.84 11.11 -5.50
C HIS A 88 -3.71 11.79 -6.28
N GLU A 89 -3.62 11.52 -7.57
CA GLU A 89 -2.61 12.08 -8.47
C GLU A 89 -2.74 13.62 -8.57
N LEU A 90 -3.98 14.14 -8.67
CA LEU A 90 -4.22 15.58 -8.65
C LEU A 90 -3.91 16.24 -7.29
N VAL A 91 -4.21 15.55 -6.17
CA VAL A 91 -3.83 16.05 -4.84
C VAL A 91 -2.32 16.07 -4.70
N THR A 92 -1.63 15.00 -5.10
CA THR A 92 -0.17 14.94 -5.08
C THR A 92 0.42 16.07 -5.91
N ALA A 93 0.01 16.26 -7.15
CA ALA A 93 0.43 17.37 -7.99
C ALA A 93 0.20 18.72 -7.30
N GLY A 94 -0.96 18.90 -6.65
CA GLY A 94 -1.27 20.15 -5.93
C GLY A 94 -0.35 20.43 -4.75
N VAL A 95 -0.02 19.40 -3.94
CA VAL A 95 0.79 19.59 -2.72
C VAL A 95 2.29 19.63 -3.00
N THR A 96 2.76 19.04 -4.11
CA THR A 96 4.18 19.02 -4.47
C THR A 96 4.60 20.24 -5.30
N ARG A 97 3.65 21.03 -5.81
CA ARG A 97 3.93 22.20 -6.64
C ARG A 97 4.80 23.26 -5.95
N GLU A 98 4.47 23.57 -4.69
CA GLU A 98 5.16 24.58 -3.89
C GLU A 98 5.77 23.91 -2.68
N THR A 99 7.07 23.67 -2.71
CA THR A 99 7.75 22.82 -1.71
C THR A 99 8.16 23.55 -0.44
N PHE A 100 8.14 24.89 -0.43
CA PHE A 100 8.55 25.72 0.72
C PHE A 100 9.95 25.37 1.27
N GLY A 101 10.84 24.84 0.42
CA GLY A 101 12.19 24.41 0.79
C GLY A 101 12.25 23.03 1.44
N LEU A 102 11.17 22.25 1.40
CA LEU A 102 11.13 20.83 1.75
C LEU A 102 11.24 19.98 0.49
N GLU A 103 11.62 18.74 0.63
CA GLU A 103 11.56 17.79 -0.46
C GLU A 103 10.09 17.50 -0.84
N PRO A 104 9.74 17.35 -2.13
CA PRO A 104 8.35 17.17 -2.57
C PRO A 104 7.67 15.94 -1.93
N TRP A 105 8.41 14.84 -1.73
CA TRP A 105 7.89 13.65 -1.08
C TRP A 105 7.50 13.88 0.39
N VAL A 106 8.17 14.79 1.10
CA VAL A 106 7.79 15.13 2.49
C VAL A 106 6.38 15.69 2.53
N LEU A 107 6.02 16.58 1.60
CA LEU A 107 4.69 17.19 1.54
C LEU A 107 3.62 16.18 1.12
N SER A 108 3.93 15.34 0.14
CA SER A 108 3.02 14.29 -0.30
C SER A 108 2.74 13.26 0.80
N ASN A 109 3.80 12.73 1.44
CA ASN A 109 3.67 11.78 2.53
C ASN A 109 2.97 12.40 3.75
N LEU A 110 3.30 13.64 4.11
CA LEU A 110 2.62 14.38 5.18
C LEU A 110 1.12 14.53 4.90
N SER A 111 0.73 14.80 3.65
CA SER A 111 -0.68 14.88 3.28
C SER A 111 -1.40 13.54 3.51
N THR A 112 -0.73 12.40 3.22
CA THR A 112 -1.24 11.06 3.49
C THR A 112 -1.32 10.77 4.99
N VAL A 113 -0.37 11.24 5.80
CA VAL A 113 -0.45 11.16 7.27
C VAL A 113 -1.66 11.95 7.79
N LEU A 114 -1.86 13.17 7.30
CA LEU A 114 -2.96 14.04 7.77
C LEU A 114 -4.34 13.46 7.43
N ILE A 115 -4.55 12.95 6.23
CA ILE A 115 -5.82 12.29 5.88
C ILE A 115 -6.01 11.01 6.68
N SER A 116 -4.93 10.27 6.98
CA SER A 116 -5.00 9.07 7.81
C SER A 116 -5.41 9.38 9.26
N ILE A 117 -4.99 10.51 9.82
CA ILE A 117 -5.46 10.99 11.13
C ILE A 117 -6.98 11.19 11.11
N ILE A 118 -7.52 11.76 10.03
CA ILE A 118 -8.99 11.90 9.86
C ILE A 118 -9.65 10.51 9.80
N GLY A 119 -9.03 9.55 9.12
CA GLY A 119 -9.49 8.16 9.06
C GLY A 119 -9.53 7.51 10.45
N VAL A 120 -8.50 7.71 11.27
CA VAL A 120 -8.46 7.25 12.67
C VAL A 120 -9.59 7.89 13.49
N TYR A 121 -9.88 9.17 13.28
CA TYR A 121 -11.01 9.84 13.94
C TYR A 121 -12.37 9.24 13.53
N PHE A 122 -12.58 9.01 12.23
CA PHE A 122 -13.80 8.36 11.75
C PHE A 122 -13.95 6.94 12.30
N PHE A 123 -12.84 6.19 12.39
CA PHE A 123 -12.86 4.87 13.03
C PHE A 123 -13.25 4.94 14.52
N ALA A 124 -12.70 5.89 15.28
CA ALA A 124 -13.06 6.11 16.67
C ALA A 124 -14.55 6.48 16.82
N MET A 125 -15.08 7.34 15.95
CA MET A 125 -16.50 7.69 15.89
C MET A 125 -17.39 6.48 15.56
N LEU A 126 -16.97 5.65 14.61
CA LEU A 126 -17.67 4.39 14.28
C LEU A 126 -17.67 3.44 15.46
N ALA A 127 -16.52 3.21 16.09
CA ALA A 127 -16.43 2.34 17.28
C ALA A 127 -17.34 2.82 18.43
N LYS A 128 -17.47 4.15 18.61
CA LYS A 128 -18.39 4.74 19.57
C LYS A 128 -19.85 4.59 19.13
N LYS A 129 -20.19 4.92 17.87
CA LYS A 129 -21.56 4.85 17.34
C LYS A 129 -22.11 3.43 17.33
N LEU A 130 -21.24 2.44 17.12
CA LEU A 130 -21.54 1.01 17.15
C LEU A 130 -21.49 0.41 18.57
N GLU A 131 -21.20 1.25 19.59
CA GLU A 131 -21.09 0.85 20.99
C GLU A 131 -20.13 -0.34 21.21
N LEU A 132 -19.03 -0.38 20.46
CA LEU A 132 -18.10 -1.49 20.51
C LEU A 132 -17.37 -1.53 21.86
N PRO A 133 -17.21 -2.72 22.47
CA PRO A 133 -16.38 -2.88 23.65
C PRO A 133 -14.89 -2.66 23.31
N ASN A 134 -14.11 -2.19 24.29
CA ASN A 134 -12.66 -1.94 24.14
C ASN A 134 -12.31 -0.96 23.00
N ARG A 135 -13.18 0.02 22.74
CA ARG A 135 -13.04 0.97 21.60
C ARG A 135 -11.72 1.73 21.59
N GLY A 136 -11.13 2.01 22.76
CA GLY A 136 -9.81 2.62 22.84
C GLY A 136 -8.71 1.72 22.27
N ALA A 137 -8.69 0.44 22.66
CA ALA A 137 -7.74 -0.53 22.12
C ALA A 137 -7.91 -0.74 20.62
N LEU A 138 -9.16 -0.78 20.12
CA LEU A 138 -9.43 -0.89 18.69
C LEU A 138 -8.93 0.33 17.92
N THR A 139 -9.14 1.54 18.44
CA THR A 139 -8.68 2.78 17.81
C THR A 139 -7.14 2.84 17.77
N LEU A 140 -6.46 2.42 18.85
CA LEU A 140 -5.01 2.32 18.87
C LEU A 140 -4.51 1.26 17.88
N ALA A 141 -5.16 0.10 17.81
CA ALA A 141 -4.79 -0.93 16.84
C ALA A 141 -4.98 -0.44 15.40
N PHE A 142 -6.07 0.24 15.10
CA PHE A 142 -6.29 0.83 13.78
C PHE A 142 -5.24 1.92 13.46
N ALA A 143 -4.90 2.77 14.43
CA ALA A 143 -3.91 3.82 14.25
C ALA A 143 -2.48 3.29 14.01
N PHE A 144 -2.13 2.13 14.59
CA PHE A 144 -0.75 1.65 14.64
C PHE A 144 -0.55 0.25 14.06
N ALA A 145 -1.58 -0.38 13.44
CA ALA A 145 -1.40 -1.65 12.73
C ALA A 145 -0.32 -1.49 11.62
N PRO A 146 0.66 -2.42 11.52
CA PRO A 146 1.82 -2.24 10.65
C PRO A 146 1.47 -1.92 9.19
N LEU A 147 0.56 -2.67 8.58
CA LEU A 147 0.15 -2.42 7.19
C LEU A 147 -0.52 -1.05 7.01
N LEU A 148 -1.35 -0.60 7.96
CA LEU A 148 -1.95 0.73 7.92
C LEU A 148 -0.91 1.83 8.19
N TRP A 149 0.10 1.54 9.01
CA TRP A 149 1.20 2.46 9.26
C TRP A 149 1.98 2.72 7.98
N ILE A 150 2.50 1.67 7.31
CA ILE A 150 3.26 1.78 6.08
C ILE A 150 2.47 2.57 5.03
N ASN A 151 1.20 2.20 4.80
CA ASN A 151 0.33 2.90 3.85
C ASN A 151 -0.02 4.34 4.26
N SER A 152 0.22 4.74 5.51
CA SER A 152 -0.03 6.12 5.97
C SER A 152 1.16 7.07 5.76
N VAL A 153 2.33 6.56 5.36
CA VAL A 153 3.58 7.33 5.22
C VAL A 153 4.14 7.33 3.81
N MET A 154 3.42 6.76 2.86
CA MET A 154 3.81 6.72 1.45
C MET A 154 2.81 7.47 0.57
N THR A 155 3.25 7.91 -0.59
CA THR A 155 2.42 8.60 -1.60
C THR A 155 1.56 7.58 -2.33
N MET A 156 0.56 7.02 -1.61
CA MET A 156 -0.36 6.03 -2.14
C MET A 156 -1.81 6.34 -1.74
N ASP A 157 -2.72 5.91 -2.58
CA ASP A 157 -4.16 6.19 -2.51
C ASP A 157 -4.92 5.40 -1.43
N TYR A 158 -4.33 4.32 -0.86
CA TYR A 158 -5.02 3.38 0.03
C TYR A 158 -5.65 4.02 1.27
N MET A 159 -4.88 4.83 2.00
CA MET A 159 -5.38 5.48 3.22
C MET A 159 -6.36 6.62 2.93
N TRP A 160 -6.21 7.28 1.78
CA TRP A 160 -7.17 8.26 1.29
C TRP A 160 -8.52 7.58 1.05
N ALA A 161 -8.54 6.52 0.26
CA ALA A 161 -9.73 5.75 -0.03
C ALA A 161 -10.38 5.19 1.25
N LEU A 162 -9.59 4.58 2.14
CA LEU A 162 -10.07 4.04 3.41
C LEU A 162 -10.73 5.10 4.29
N THR A 163 -10.13 6.29 4.39
CA THR A 163 -10.69 7.40 5.17
C THR A 163 -12.08 7.78 4.69
N PHE A 164 -12.26 7.94 3.39
CA PHE A 164 -13.58 8.27 2.82
C PHE A 164 -14.56 7.10 2.88
N MET A 165 -14.12 5.86 2.82
CA MET A 165 -14.95 4.67 3.07
C MET A 165 -15.47 4.65 4.52
N MET A 166 -14.63 4.97 5.50
CA MET A 166 -15.06 5.11 6.91
C MET A 166 -16.05 6.26 7.07
N GLY A 167 -15.81 7.39 6.41
CA GLY A 167 -16.75 8.51 6.34
C GLY A 167 -18.10 8.11 5.73
N ALA A 168 -18.10 7.30 4.68
CA ALA A 168 -19.32 6.79 4.06
C ALA A 168 -20.13 5.90 5.00
N TYR A 169 -19.44 4.98 5.69
CA TYR A 169 -20.12 4.13 6.68
C TYR A 169 -20.67 4.94 7.86
N LEU A 170 -19.92 5.93 8.32
CA LEU A 170 -20.39 6.82 9.39
C LEU A 170 -21.64 7.61 8.96
N ALA A 171 -21.63 8.21 7.75
CA ALA A 171 -22.78 8.93 7.19
C ALA A 171 -24.00 8.01 7.02
N LEU A 172 -23.79 6.75 6.60
CA LEU A 172 -24.83 5.73 6.50
C LEU A 172 -25.50 5.44 7.85
N LEU A 173 -24.69 5.33 8.93
CA LEU A 173 -25.18 5.11 10.31
C LEU A 173 -25.94 6.33 10.88
N TYR A 174 -25.64 7.53 10.38
CA TYR A 174 -26.39 8.75 10.72
C TYR A 174 -27.61 9.02 9.83
N GLY A 175 -27.93 8.14 8.90
CA GLY A 175 -29.10 8.28 8.03
C GLY A 175 -28.94 9.35 6.95
N ALA A 176 -27.72 9.62 6.49
CA ALA A 176 -27.40 10.61 5.48
C ALA A 176 -26.96 9.93 4.15
N PRO A 177 -27.89 9.34 3.36
CA PRO A 177 -27.54 8.50 2.21
C PRO A 177 -26.79 9.26 1.11
N ASN A 178 -27.13 10.52 0.84
CA ASN A 178 -26.43 11.32 -0.16
C ASN A 178 -25.00 11.62 0.29
N LEU A 179 -24.78 11.93 1.57
CA LEU A 179 -23.43 12.14 2.11
C LEU A 179 -22.63 10.83 2.07
N ALA A 180 -23.27 9.71 2.41
CA ALA A 180 -22.64 8.39 2.29
C ALA A 180 -22.26 8.07 0.83
N GLY A 181 -23.14 8.40 -0.13
CA GLY A 181 -22.86 8.27 -1.56
C GLY A 181 -21.72 9.20 -2.01
N LEU A 182 -21.74 10.46 -1.60
CA LEU A 182 -20.69 11.43 -1.93
C LEU A 182 -19.32 10.96 -1.42
N THR A 183 -19.23 10.62 -0.14
CA THR A 183 -17.95 10.17 0.46
C THR A 183 -17.48 8.85 -0.13
N LEU A 184 -18.38 7.90 -0.44
CA LEU A 184 -18.00 6.67 -1.13
C LEU A 184 -17.57 6.93 -2.59
N GLY A 185 -18.19 7.89 -3.28
CA GLY A 185 -17.78 8.32 -4.60
C GLY A 185 -16.39 8.97 -4.59
N ILE A 186 -16.09 9.80 -3.59
CA ILE A 186 -14.74 10.36 -3.38
C ILE A 186 -13.74 9.23 -3.12
N ALA A 187 -14.08 8.26 -2.25
CA ALA A 187 -13.25 7.07 -2.06
C ALA A 187 -12.98 6.34 -3.38
N GLY A 188 -14.01 6.20 -4.24
CA GLY A 188 -13.88 5.64 -5.59
C GLY A 188 -12.99 6.46 -6.51
N GLY A 189 -12.99 7.79 -6.39
CA GLY A 189 -12.09 8.69 -7.13
C GLY A 189 -10.63 8.60 -6.68
N PHE A 190 -10.39 8.28 -5.41
CA PHE A 190 -9.05 7.91 -4.92
C PHE A 190 -8.67 6.49 -5.35
N ARG A 191 -9.60 5.54 -5.25
CA ARG A 191 -9.38 4.13 -5.60
C ARG A 191 -10.69 3.47 -6.03
N LEU A 192 -10.81 3.14 -7.31
CA LEU A 192 -12.06 2.64 -7.92
C LEU A 192 -12.61 1.40 -7.20
N THR A 193 -11.73 0.53 -6.70
CA THR A 193 -12.11 -0.68 -5.94
C THR A 193 -12.86 -0.37 -4.63
N SER A 194 -12.85 0.88 -4.13
CA SER A 194 -13.66 1.30 -2.99
C SER A 194 -15.16 1.12 -3.24
N LEU A 195 -15.60 1.16 -4.51
CA LEU A 195 -16.99 0.91 -4.89
C LEU A 195 -17.44 -0.53 -4.63
N PHE A 196 -16.50 -1.44 -4.42
CA PHE A 196 -16.83 -2.81 -3.97
C PHE A 196 -17.50 -2.85 -2.60
N LEU A 197 -17.48 -1.74 -1.86
CA LEU A 197 -18.30 -1.62 -0.63
C LEU A 197 -19.80 -1.50 -0.93
N LEU A 198 -20.24 -1.09 -2.12
CA LEU A 198 -21.65 -0.89 -2.47
C LEU A 198 -22.54 -2.12 -2.20
N PRO A 199 -22.17 -3.35 -2.59
CA PRO A 199 -22.98 -4.52 -2.26
C PRO A 199 -23.24 -4.70 -0.77
N ALA A 200 -22.22 -4.46 0.08
CA ALA A 200 -22.37 -4.53 1.52
C ALA A 200 -23.30 -3.41 2.04
N VAL A 201 -23.18 -2.18 1.50
CA VAL A 201 -24.08 -1.05 1.80
C VAL A 201 -25.53 -1.36 1.39
N TRP A 202 -25.75 -1.91 0.20
CA TRP A 202 -27.09 -2.27 -0.27
C TRP A 202 -27.72 -3.34 0.63
N LEU A 203 -26.93 -4.35 1.00
CA LEU A 203 -27.38 -5.41 1.89
C LEU A 203 -27.74 -4.85 3.29
N TYR A 204 -26.94 -3.94 3.82
CA TYR A 204 -27.23 -3.23 5.08
C TYR A 204 -28.54 -2.44 5.00
N LEU A 205 -28.74 -1.62 3.96
CA LEU A 205 -29.95 -0.83 3.75
C LEU A 205 -31.18 -1.73 3.53
N TRP A 206 -31.00 -2.85 2.85
CA TRP A 206 -32.07 -3.84 2.69
C TRP A 206 -32.47 -4.49 4.02
N ARG A 207 -31.47 -4.85 4.84
CA ARG A 207 -31.70 -5.48 6.17
C ARG A 207 -32.28 -4.51 7.20
N THR A 208 -32.03 -3.24 7.08
CA THR A 208 -32.56 -2.18 7.95
C THR A 208 -33.87 -1.57 7.47
N ASN A 209 -34.51 -2.15 6.44
CA ASN A 209 -35.71 -1.63 5.78
C ASN A 209 -35.57 -0.21 5.20
N ARG A 210 -34.35 0.23 4.89
CA ARG A 210 -34.03 1.54 4.32
C ARG A 210 -33.80 1.48 2.81
N ARG A 211 -34.54 0.60 2.09
CA ARG A 211 -34.35 0.33 0.65
C ARG A 211 -34.48 1.57 -0.23
N GLY A 212 -35.32 2.53 0.17
CA GLY A 212 -35.49 3.80 -0.54
C GLY A 212 -34.22 4.65 -0.62
N GLU A 213 -33.23 4.41 0.25
CA GLU A 213 -31.96 5.12 0.29
C GLU A 213 -30.92 4.53 -0.66
N ILE A 214 -31.12 3.32 -1.18
CA ILE A 214 -30.18 2.66 -2.12
C ILE A 214 -29.98 3.51 -3.37
N ARG A 215 -31.08 3.95 -3.99
CA ARG A 215 -31.03 4.72 -5.25
C ARG A 215 -30.28 6.05 -5.09
N PRO A 216 -30.64 6.95 -4.16
CA PRO A 216 -29.97 8.23 -4.04
C PRO A 216 -28.49 8.07 -3.65
N LEU A 217 -28.14 7.12 -2.75
CA LEU A 217 -26.76 6.82 -2.40
C LEU A 217 -25.95 6.37 -3.63
N THR A 218 -26.45 5.38 -4.37
CA THR A 218 -25.75 4.83 -5.53
C THR A 218 -25.59 5.84 -6.65
N MET A 219 -26.63 6.65 -6.92
CA MET A 219 -26.55 7.70 -7.93
C MET A 219 -25.54 8.79 -7.56
N THR A 220 -25.51 9.22 -6.29
CA THR A 220 -24.53 10.19 -5.82
C THR A 220 -23.11 9.62 -5.89
N ALA A 221 -22.90 8.38 -5.45
CA ALA A 221 -21.59 7.73 -5.56
C ALA A 221 -21.13 7.63 -7.03
N GLY A 222 -22.01 7.15 -7.92
CA GLY A 222 -21.72 7.02 -9.34
C GLY A 222 -21.41 8.35 -10.02
N ALA A 223 -22.22 9.39 -9.75
CA ALA A 223 -21.98 10.74 -10.29
C ALA A 223 -20.65 11.34 -9.81
N THR A 224 -20.29 11.10 -8.53
CA THR A 224 -19.03 11.59 -7.96
C THR A 224 -17.82 10.89 -8.58
N VAL A 225 -17.89 9.55 -8.74
CA VAL A 225 -16.83 8.79 -9.42
C VAL A 225 -16.70 9.20 -10.87
N LEU A 226 -17.83 9.35 -11.58
CA LEU A 226 -17.81 9.79 -12.98
C LEU A 226 -17.15 11.17 -13.12
N ALA A 227 -17.46 12.10 -12.21
CA ALA A 227 -16.81 13.40 -12.17
C ALA A 227 -15.30 13.29 -11.90
N ALA A 228 -14.87 12.44 -10.96
CA ALA A 228 -13.46 12.22 -10.66
C ALA A 228 -12.69 11.62 -11.84
N TYR A 229 -13.32 10.69 -12.57
CA TYR A 229 -12.70 10.01 -13.72
C TYR A 229 -12.88 10.72 -15.05
N THR A 230 -13.41 11.95 -15.05
CA THR A 230 -13.66 12.69 -16.31
C THR A 230 -12.39 12.81 -17.16
N LEU A 231 -11.23 13.15 -16.57
CA LEU A 231 -9.97 13.27 -17.30
C LEU A 231 -9.54 11.93 -17.92
N VAL A 232 -9.61 10.86 -17.15
CA VAL A 232 -9.29 9.51 -17.64
C VAL A 232 -10.22 9.09 -18.78
N LEU A 233 -11.53 9.36 -18.63
CA LEU A 233 -12.53 8.99 -19.64
C LEU A 233 -12.38 9.80 -20.93
N MET A 234 -11.98 11.09 -20.84
CA MET A 234 -11.79 11.94 -22.02
C MET A 234 -10.59 11.48 -22.85
N ASP A 235 -9.50 11.08 -22.21
CA ASP A 235 -8.27 10.71 -22.90
C ASP A 235 -8.24 9.23 -23.33
N TYR A 236 -8.88 8.34 -22.56
CA TYR A 236 -8.72 6.89 -22.71
C TYR A 236 -10.04 6.12 -22.93
N GLY A 237 -11.18 6.80 -22.87
CA GLY A 237 -12.48 6.15 -22.99
C GLY A 237 -12.67 5.09 -21.91
N VAL A 238 -13.13 3.90 -22.29
CA VAL A 238 -13.35 2.76 -21.38
C VAL A 238 -12.14 1.80 -21.30
N ASN A 239 -11.09 2.05 -22.08
CA ASN A 239 -9.90 1.19 -22.12
C ASN A 239 -9.13 1.18 -20.78
N PHE A 240 -9.32 2.20 -19.95
CA PHE A 240 -8.74 2.26 -18.60
C PHE A 240 -9.19 1.10 -17.68
N LEU A 241 -10.25 0.35 -18.05
CA LEU A 241 -10.70 -0.84 -17.31
C LEU A 241 -9.99 -2.13 -17.72
N ASN A 242 -9.10 -2.09 -18.71
CA ASN A 242 -8.31 -3.25 -19.10
C ASN A 242 -7.20 -3.47 -18.08
N PHE A 243 -7.37 -4.48 -17.24
CA PHE A 243 -6.37 -4.88 -16.24
C PHE A 243 -5.55 -6.06 -16.76
N PHE A 244 -4.27 -6.09 -16.39
CA PHE A 244 -3.48 -7.29 -16.58
C PHE A 244 -3.97 -8.44 -15.73
N ASP A 245 -4.03 -9.63 -16.33
CA ASP A 245 -4.25 -10.90 -15.66
C ASP A 245 -2.88 -11.49 -15.33
N GLN A 246 -2.57 -11.59 -14.04
CA GLN A 246 -1.39 -12.31 -13.57
C GLN A 246 -1.85 -13.53 -12.79
N ASP A 247 -1.38 -14.71 -13.20
CA ASP A 247 -1.56 -15.93 -12.44
C ASP A 247 -0.54 -15.96 -11.29
N VAL A 248 -1.05 -15.95 -10.07
CA VAL A 248 -0.22 -16.02 -8.87
C VAL A 248 -0.36 -17.38 -8.23
N PRO A 249 0.76 -18.09 -7.98
CA PRO A 249 0.74 -19.36 -7.28
C PRO A 249 0.12 -19.24 -5.88
N LEU A 250 -0.68 -20.24 -5.47
CA LEU A 250 -1.31 -20.26 -4.15
C LEU A 250 -0.30 -20.17 -2.99
N GLU A 251 0.89 -20.70 -3.19
CA GLU A 251 2.00 -20.64 -2.22
C GLU A 251 2.41 -19.20 -1.94
N GLU A 252 2.61 -18.40 -3.00
CA GLU A 252 2.96 -16.99 -2.89
C GLU A 252 1.87 -16.19 -2.18
N PHE A 253 0.60 -16.47 -2.49
CA PHE A 253 -0.55 -15.88 -1.80
C PHE A 253 -0.50 -16.12 -0.28
N ILE A 254 -0.27 -17.37 0.16
CA ILE A 254 -0.24 -17.72 1.59
C ILE A 254 0.96 -17.05 2.28
N LYS A 255 2.12 -17.04 1.62
CA LYS A 255 3.35 -16.41 2.12
C LYS A 255 3.14 -14.92 2.35
N ARG A 256 2.61 -14.20 1.36
CA ARG A 256 2.36 -12.77 1.44
C ARG A 256 1.29 -12.41 2.48
N LEU A 257 0.17 -13.12 2.49
CA LEU A 257 -0.89 -12.88 3.48
C LEU A 257 -0.38 -13.00 4.91
N GLY A 258 0.48 -14.00 5.18
CA GLY A 258 1.06 -14.22 6.51
C GLY A 258 2.15 -13.20 6.85
N LYS A 259 3.13 -13.01 5.97
CA LYS A 259 4.31 -12.18 6.22
C LYS A 259 4.00 -10.69 6.10
N ASP A 260 3.41 -10.29 4.98
CA ASP A 260 3.28 -8.87 4.63
C ASP A 260 1.97 -8.24 5.14
N GLY A 261 0.98 -9.05 5.58
CA GLY A 261 -0.29 -8.56 6.12
C GLY A 261 -0.24 -8.17 7.59
N LEU A 262 0.22 -9.08 8.45
CA LEU A 262 0.24 -8.94 9.92
C LEU A 262 1.61 -9.23 10.54
N GLY A 263 2.60 -9.63 9.75
CA GLY A 263 3.80 -10.29 10.20
C GLY A 263 3.55 -11.76 10.58
N ILE A 264 4.60 -12.58 10.59
CA ILE A 264 4.48 -14.02 10.90
C ILE A 264 3.93 -14.23 12.32
N VAL A 265 4.51 -13.55 13.30
CA VAL A 265 4.10 -13.65 14.72
C VAL A 265 2.70 -13.07 14.92
N GLY A 266 2.37 -11.96 14.27
CA GLY A 266 1.04 -11.34 14.29
C GLY A 266 -0.03 -12.23 13.65
N GLY A 267 0.28 -12.85 12.50
CA GLY A 267 -0.59 -13.81 11.82
C GLY A 267 -0.86 -15.05 12.67
N LEU A 268 0.18 -15.63 13.29
CA LEU A 268 0.03 -16.75 14.23
C LEU A 268 -0.83 -16.37 15.43
N ALA A 269 -0.63 -15.18 16.01
CA ALA A 269 -1.47 -14.68 17.10
C ALA A 269 -2.94 -14.55 16.69
N ALA A 270 -3.21 -14.05 15.48
CA ALA A 270 -4.57 -13.96 14.94
C ALA A 270 -5.21 -15.34 14.74
N LEU A 271 -4.47 -16.33 14.22
CA LEU A 271 -4.94 -17.71 14.07
C LEU A 271 -5.23 -18.37 15.41
N ILE A 272 -4.35 -18.20 16.40
CA ILE A 272 -4.55 -18.71 17.77
C ILE A 272 -5.78 -18.05 18.40
N ALA A 273 -5.93 -16.73 18.25
CA ALA A 273 -7.10 -16.00 18.75
C ALA A 273 -8.40 -16.50 18.10
N LEU A 274 -8.38 -16.78 16.80
CA LEU A 274 -9.50 -17.37 16.06
C LEU A 274 -9.85 -18.76 16.63
N ALA A 275 -8.85 -19.63 16.83
CA ALA A 275 -9.02 -20.97 17.37
C ALA A 275 -9.62 -20.94 18.80
N ILE A 276 -9.08 -20.09 19.69
CA ILE A 276 -9.61 -19.92 21.07
C ILE A 276 -11.05 -19.38 21.04
N SER A 277 -11.40 -18.59 20.04
CA SER A 277 -12.71 -17.94 19.93
C SER A 277 -13.75 -18.76 19.16
N LEU A 278 -13.42 -19.96 18.65
CA LEU A 278 -14.35 -20.85 17.94
C LEU A 278 -15.70 -21.06 18.67
N PRO A 279 -15.73 -21.26 20.02
CA PRO A 279 -17.03 -21.40 20.72
C PRO A 279 -17.92 -20.17 20.58
N ARG A 280 -17.34 -18.95 20.54
CA ARG A 280 -18.10 -17.68 20.36
C ARG A 280 -18.47 -17.47 18.89
N LEU A 281 -17.63 -17.88 17.97
CA LEU A 281 -17.91 -17.82 16.53
C LEU A 281 -19.09 -18.70 16.10
N ARG A 282 -19.48 -19.70 16.90
CA ARG A 282 -20.74 -20.43 16.70
C ARG A 282 -21.99 -19.53 16.72
N ALA A 283 -21.90 -18.34 17.31
CA ALA A 283 -22.98 -17.35 17.25
C ALA A 283 -23.05 -16.61 15.89
N LEU A 284 -21.98 -16.60 15.10
CA LEU A 284 -21.89 -15.85 13.82
C LEU A 284 -23.05 -16.13 12.87
N PRO A 285 -23.48 -17.40 12.58
CA PRO A 285 -24.61 -17.65 11.69
C PRO A 285 -25.92 -17.03 12.19
N ARG A 286 -26.15 -17.05 13.51
CA ARG A 286 -27.33 -16.41 14.12
C ARG A 286 -27.24 -14.88 14.03
N ASP A 287 -26.04 -14.32 14.28
CA ASP A 287 -25.84 -12.87 14.22
C ASP A 287 -25.92 -12.35 12.79
N LEU A 288 -25.43 -13.10 11.79
CA LEU A 288 -25.67 -12.84 10.36
C LEU A 288 -27.15 -12.84 9.99
N ALA A 289 -27.98 -13.63 10.68
CA ALA A 289 -29.41 -13.62 10.46
C ALA A 289 -30.12 -12.41 11.09
N ARG A 290 -29.56 -11.79 12.15
CA ARG A 290 -30.25 -10.83 13.02
C ARG A 290 -29.64 -9.44 13.07
N ASP A 291 -28.31 -9.31 12.96
CA ASP A 291 -27.58 -8.05 13.14
C ASP A 291 -27.13 -7.49 11.79
N PRO A 292 -27.73 -6.38 11.29
CA PRO A 292 -27.33 -5.78 10.03
C PRO A 292 -25.87 -5.32 9.98
N ASN A 293 -25.26 -4.93 11.13
CA ASN A 293 -23.87 -4.51 11.17
C ASN A 293 -22.94 -5.69 10.97
N VAL A 294 -23.21 -6.84 11.59
CA VAL A 294 -22.42 -8.06 11.41
C VAL A 294 -22.48 -8.51 9.94
N VAL A 295 -23.68 -8.43 9.32
CA VAL A 295 -23.83 -8.71 7.89
C VAL A 295 -22.98 -7.76 7.05
N PHE A 296 -23.03 -6.46 7.33
CA PHE A 296 -22.26 -5.45 6.61
C PHE A 296 -20.76 -5.69 6.72
N TRP A 297 -20.23 -5.87 7.93
CA TRP A 297 -18.79 -6.11 8.15
C TRP A 297 -18.31 -7.39 7.47
N THR A 298 -19.09 -8.47 7.59
CA THR A 298 -18.75 -9.75 6.94
C THR A 298 -18.78 -9.63 5.42
N ALA A 299 -19.81 -8.98 4.86
CA ALA A 299 -19.91 -8.76 3.42
C ALA A 299 -18.76 -7.88 2.89
N ALA A 300 -18.40 -6.80 3.61
CA ALA A 300 -17.27 -5.96 3.25
C ALA A 300 -15.95 -6.75 3.25
N ILE A 301 -15.69 -7.55 4.30
CA ILE A 301 -14.50 -8.42 4.35
C ILE A 301 -14.47 -9.37 3.17
N VAL A 302 -15.57 -10.07 2.89
CA VAL A 302 -15.63 -11.05 1.78
C VAL A 302 -15.34 -10.38 0.45
N VAL A 303 -15.97 -9.23 0.17
CA VAL A 303 -15.81 -8.55 -1.13
C VAL A 303 -14.38 -8.06 -1.33
N PHE A 304 -13.79 -7.41 -0.33
CA PHE A 304 -12.40 -6.94 -0.44
C PHE A 304 -11.39 -8.09 -0.42
N PHE A 305 -11.65 -9.17 0.29
CA PHE A 305 -10.82 -10.35 0.23
C PHE A 305 -10.86 -11.01 -1.16
N LEU A 306 -12.03 -11.09 -1.80
CA LEU A 306 -12.15 -11.56 -3.18
C LEU A 306 -11.41 -10.63 -4.16
N SER A 307 -11.44 -9.30 -3.91
CA SER A 307 -10.63 -8.35 -4.69
C SER A 307 -9.14 -8.59 -4.54
N TYR A 308 -8.67 -8.87 -3.31
CA TYR A 308 -7.27 -9.22 -3.06
C TYR A 308 -6.87 -10.53 -3.75
N LEU A 309 -7.75 -11.54 -3.80
CA LEU A 309 -7.46 -12.79 -4.52
C LEU A 309 -7.20 -12.58 -6.01
N ARG A 310 -7.70 -11.49 -6.57
CA ARG A 310 -7.48 -11.14 -7.99
C ARG A 310 -6.08 -10.55 -8.24
N LEU A 311 -5.51 -9.83 -7.26
CA LEU A 311 -4.17 -9.22 -7.32
C LEU A 311 -3.43 -9.45 -6.00
N PRO A 312 -3.03 -10.68 -5.68
CA PRO A 312 -2.43 -11.02 -4.40
C PRO A 312 -0.98 -10.55 -4.24
N HIS A 313 -0.35 -10.01 -5.28
CA HIS A 313 0.94 -9.34 -5.19
C HIS A 313 0.85 -8.05 -4.36
N GLU A 314 -0.31 -7.41 -4.38
CA GLU A 314 -0.51 -6.12 -3.75
C GLU A 314 -1.20 -6.31 -2.39
N ILE A 315 -0.40 -6.48 -1.34
CA ILE A 315 -0.92 -6.72 0.02
C ILE A 315 -1.78 -5.55 0.54
N ALA A 316 -1.57 -4.34 0.04
CA ALA A 316 -2.33 -3.15 0.43
C ALA A 316 -3.82 -3.22 0.03
N TYR A 317 -4.22 -4.15 -0.86
CA TYR A 317 -5.64 -4.47 -1.09
C TYR A 317 -6.36 -5.02 0.17
N LEU A 318 -5.61 -5.46 1.18
CA LEU A 318 -6.18 -5.86 2.47
C LEU A 318 -6.48 -4.68 3.40
N VAL A 319 -5.97 -3.47 3.13
CA VAL A 319 -6.19 -2.27 3.94
C VAL A 319 -7.67 -2.04 4.27
N PRO A 320 -8.64 -2.17 3.32
CA PRO A 320 -10.06 -2.01 3.62
C PRO A 320 -10.67 -3.07 4.55
N LEU A 321 -10.01 -4.21 4.75
CA LEU A 321 -10.51 -5.27 5.64
C LEU A 321 -10.29 -4.94 7.11
N PHE A 322 -9.25 -4.17 7.45
CA PHE A 322 -8.83 -3.94 8.82
C PHE A 322 -9.93 -3.38 9.72
N PRO A 323 -10.66 -2.29 9.37
CA PRO A 323 -11.70 -1.76 10.24
C PRO A 323 -12.79 -2.79 10.54
N PHE A 324 -13.25 -3.50 9.51
CA PHE A 324 -14.32 -4.50 9.66
C PHE A 324 -13.84 -5.74 10.40
N GLY A 325 -12.58 -6.14 10.18
CA GLY A 325 -11.92 -7.19 10.96
C GLY A 325 -11.84 -6.84 12.44
N PHE A 326 -11.42 -5.62 12.78
CA PHE A 326 -11.37 -5.16 14.16
C PHE A 326 -12.77 -5.09 14.81
N PHE A 327 -13.81 -4.72 14.06
CA PHE A 327 -15.19 -4.76 14.58
C PHE A 327 -15.64 -6.19 14.89
N LEU A 328 -15.37 -7.16 14.02
CA LEU A 328 -15.66 -8.57 14.28
C LEU A 328 -14.82 -9.13 15.44
N MET A 329 -13.53 -8.80 15.51
CA MET A 329 -12.68 -9.18 16.64
C MET A 329 -13.22 -8.66 17.95
N SER A 330 -13.66 -7.40 18.01
CA SER A 330 -14.31 -6.82 19.21
C SER A 330 -15.58 -7.58 19.61
N ARG A 331 -16.34 -8.09 18.65
CA ARG A 331 -17.60 -8.80 18.88
C ARG A 331 -17.40 -10.23 19.40
N TYR A 332 -16.41 -10.94 18.83
CA TYR A 332 -16.29 -12.39 19.05
C TYR A 332 -15.10 -12.79 19.93
N LEU A 333 -14.08 -11.96 20.10
CA LEU A 333 -12.97 -12.27 20.99
C LEU A 333 -13.29 -11.84 22.44
N SER A 334 -12.73 -12.55 23.42
CA SER A 334 -12.74 -12.04 24.78
C SER A 334 -11.83 -10.82 24.89
N ARG A 335 -12.09 -9.94 25.87
CA ARG A 335 -11.27 -8.75 26.12
C ARG A 335 -9.78 -9.09 26.21
N THR A 336 -9.43 -10.14 26.94
CA THR A 336 -8.03 -10.58 27.12
C THR A 336 -7.42 -11.06 25.81
N VAL A 337 -8.11 -11.94 25.07
CA VAL A 337 -7.65 -12.45 23.80
C VAL A 337 -7.49 -11.30 22.80
N LEU A 338 -8.47 -10.42 22.69
CA LEU A 338 -8.42 -9.25 21.81
C LEU A 338 -7.17 -8.40 22.10
N ILE A 339 -6.97 -7.99 23.37
CA ILE A 339 -5.86 -7.12 23.73
C ILE A 339 -4.51 -7.79 23.45
N ILE A 340 -4.35 -9.06 23.83
CA ILE A 340 -3.12 -9.80 23.57
C ILE A 340 -2.84 -9.86 22.06
N THR A 341 -3.85 -10.24 21.27
CA THR A 341 -3.69 -10.35 19.81
C THR A 341 -3.31 -9.01 19.20
N LEU A 342 -4.02 -7.93 19.53
CA LEU A 342 -3.70 -6.60 19.01
C LEU A 342 -2.30 -6.14 19.44
N SER A 343 -1.91 -6.41 20.70
CA SER A 343 -0.55 -6.07 21.19
C SER A 343 0.53 -6.86 20.44
N VAL A 344 0.31 -8.14 20.17
CA VAL A 344 1.25 -8.97 19.42
C VAL A 344 1.38 -8.48 17.97
N ILE A 345 0.28 -8.13 17.29
CA ILE A 345 0.31 -7.57 15.93
C ILE A 345 1.12 -6.26 15.90
N LEU A 346 0.92 -5.38 16.89
CA LEU A 346 1.67 -4.12 16.96
C LEU A 346 3.17 -4.36 17.18
N VAL A 347 3.53 -5.32 18.05
CA VAL A 347 4.94 -5.65 18.31
C VAL A 347 5.58 -6.33 17.12
N ALA A 348 4.85 -7.20 16.41
CA ALA A 348 5.32 -7.86 15.20
C ALA A 348 5.69 -6.88 14.08
N GLY A 349 5.10 -5.69 14.06
CA GLY A 349 5.53 -4.61 13.17
C GLY A 349 6.99 -4.17 13.37
N PHE A 350 7.55 -4.32 14.57
CA PHE A 350 8.93 -3.92 14.89
C PHE A 350 9.88 -5.13 14.97
N VAL A 351 9.40 -6.26 15.50
CA VAL A 351 10.21 -7.47 15.71
C VAL A 351 9.41 -8.68 15.29
N ASP A 352 9.91 -9.42 14.31
CA ASP A 352 9.23 -10.59 13.76
C ASP A 352 10.22 -11.73 13.47
N ILE A 353 9.70 -12.83 12.98
CA ILE A 353 10.50 -13.95 12.48
C ILE A 353 10.86 -13.66 11.02
N THR A 354 12.16 -13.64 10.73
CA THR A 354 12.70 -13.40 9.39
C THR A 354 13.63 -14.53 8.97
N SER A 355 13.84 -14.69 7.67
CA SER A 355 14.88 -15.54 7.11
C SER A 355 16.03 -14.66 6.60
N PRO A 356 17.31 -15.09 6.73
CA PRO A 356 18.43 -14.38 6.10
C PRO A 356 18.29 -14.22 4.59
N ASP A 357 17.57 -15.13 3.94
CA ASP A 357 17.32 -15.10 2.50
C ASP A 357 16.21 -14.10 2.10
N ASP A 358 15.45 -13.59 3.05
CA ASP A 358 14.45 -12.53 2.80
C ASP A 358 15.11 -11.21 2.39
N ASP A 359 16.34 -10.96 2.85
CA ASP A 359 17.12 -9.77 2.49
C ASP A 359 17.69 -9.85 1.06
N VAL A 360 17.63 -11.00 0.39
CA VAL A 360 18.27 -11.26 -0.92
C VAL A 360 17.26 -11.57 -2.03
N GLY A 361 15.95 -11.61 -1.75
CA GLY A 361 14.91 -11.92 -2.75
C GLY A 361 15.02 -13.33 -3.36
N ILE A 362 15.78 -14.22 -2.75
CA ILE A 362 15.98 -15.61 -3.20
C ILE A 362 14.90 -16.49 -2.61
N ASP A 363 14.37 -17.36 -3.45
CA ASP A 363 13.35 -18.35 -3.11
C ASP A 363 13.80 -19.22 -1.92
N SER A 364 13.36 -18.87 -0.71
CA SER A 364 13.73 -19.59 0.51
C SER A 364 12.72 -20.69 0.78
N SER A 365 12.94 -21.84 0.18
CA SER A 365 12.16 -23.05 0.45
C SER A 365 12.42 -23.66 1.84
N THR A 366 13.21 -23.01 2.72
CA THR A 366 13.64 -23.63 3.97
C THR A 366 13.49 -22.71 5.18
N PHE A 367 12.55 -23.05 6.07
CA PHE A 367 12.44 -22.56 7.45
C PHE A 367 13.68 -22.85 8.33
N THR A 368 14.75 -23.40 7.77
CA THR A 368 15.93 -23.87 8.52
C THR A 368 16.82 -22.74 9.03
N SER A 369 16.60 -21.50 8.59
CA SER A 369 17.38 -20.32 8.98
C SER A 369 16.56 -19.22 9.68
N ALA A 370 15.34 -19.54 10.13
CA ALA A 370 14.46 -18.58 10.81
C ALA A 370 15.15 -17.96 12.04
N ARG A 371 15.19 -16.64 12.11
CA ARG A 371 15.73 -15.86 13.23
C ARG A 371 14.77 -14.74 13.64
N ILE A 372 14.93 -14.24 14.84
CA ILE A 372 14.28 -13.00 15.26
C ILE A 372 15.00 -11.83 14.55
N GLY A 373 14.26 -11.03 13.84
CA GLY A 373 14.78 -9.91 13.06
C GLY A 373 13.87 -8.70 13.08
N LYS A 374 14.07 -7.81 12.11
CA LYS A 374 13.25 -6.61 11.92
C LYS A 374 11.83 -7.03 11.50
N GLY A 375 10.81 -6.43 12.11
CA GLY A 375 9.43 -6.54 11.64
C GLY A 375 9.16 -5.61 10.45
N MET A 376 7.95 -5.70 9.90
CA MET A 376 7.53 -4.99 8.67
C MET A 376 7.90 -3.50 8.67
N LEU A 377 7.68 -2.78 9.78
CA LEU A 377 7.92 -1.34 9.87
C LEU A 377 9.41 -0.99 9.75
N LEU A 378 10.27 -1.75 10.43
CA LEU A 378 11.71 -1.49 10.38
C LEU A 378 12.33 -1.98 9.06
N SER A 379 11.78 -3.04 8.47
CA SER A 379 12.20 -3.52 7.14
C SER A 379 11.80 -2.53 6.06
N ASP A 380 10.59 -1.96 6.15
CA ASP A 380 10.11 -0.94 5.22
C ASP A 380 10.97 0.34 5.27
N LEU A 381 11.26 0.84 6.48
CA LEU A 381 12.14 2.00 6.66
C LEU A 381 13.55 1.75 6.12
N ASP A 382 14.10 0.57 6.36
CA ASP A 382 15.41 0.16 5.85
C ASP A 382 15.43 0.11 4.31
N THR A 383 14.36 -0.43 3.72
CA THR A 383 14.19 -0.46 2.25
C THR A 383 14.14 0.94 1.67
N LEU A 384 13.34 1.85 2.26
CA LEU A 384 13.27 3.25 1.83
C LEU A 384 14.63 3.94 1.82
N GLN A 385 15.41 3.77 2.90
CA GLN A 385 16.73 4.38 3.02
C GLN A 385 17.71 3.89 1.95
N HIS A 386 17.63 2.61 1.57
CA HIS A 386 18.51 2.03 0.56
C HIS A 386 18.03 2.25 -0.88
N GLN A 387 16.74 2.44 -1.08
CA GLN A 387 16.14 2.55 -2.41
C GLN A 387 16.64 3.79 -3.17
N MET A 388 16.65 4.95 -2.52
CA MET A 388 17.18 6.18 -3.13
C MET A 388 18.69 6.09 -3.39
N ASP A 389 19.45 5.46 -2.49
CA ASP A 389 20.89 5.25 -2.69
C ASP A 389 21.14 4.30 -3.87
N PHE A 390 20.29 3.29 -4.04
CA PHE A 390 20.37 2.37 -5.17
C PHE A 390 20.07 3.07 -6.51
N ALA A 391 19.08 3.96 -6.58
CA ALA A 391 18.82 4.75 -7.76
C ALA A 391 20.03 5.66 -8.13
N ARG A 392 20.66 6.28 -7.13
CA ARG A 392 21.88 7.07 -7.32
C ARG A 392 23.05 6.21 -7.79
N GLU A 393 23.23 5.02 -7.22
CA GLU A 393 24.27 4.07 -7.63
C GLU A 393 24.10 3.65 -9.08
N ILE A 394 22.88 3.34 -9.53
CA ILE A 394 22.59 3.03 -10.95
C ILE A 394 22.99 4.21 -11.83
N ARG A 395 22.60 5.44 -11.45
CA ARG A 395 22.95 6.64 -12.21
C ARG A 395 24.48 6.81 -12.32
N GLU A 396 25.20 6.68 -11.22
CA GLU A 396 26.65 6.80 -11.17
C GLU A 396 27.34 5.72 -12.03
N LEU A 397 26.92 4.47 -11.89
CA LEU A 397 27.48 3.35 -12.65
C LEU A 397 27.28 3.51 -14.15
N THR A 398 26.12 3.98 -14.58
CA THR A 398 25.86 4.18 -16.01
C THR A 398 26.70 5.31 -16.61
N ILE A 399 27.14 6.28 -15.80
CA ILE A 399 28.00 7.37 -16.25
C ILE A 399 29.48 7.00 -16.20
N THR A 400 29.90 6.21 -15.21
CA THR A 400 31.31 5.92 -14.94
C THR A 400 31.80 4.60 -15.50
N ASN A 401 30.92 3.68 -15.85
CA ASN A 401 31.31 2.36 -16.36
C ASN A 401 31.84 2.45 -17.80
N PRO A 402 33.10 2.09 -18.03
CA PRO A 402 33.70 2.16 -19.36
C PRO A 402 33.12 1.15 -20.37
N ASP A 403 32.41 0.13 -19.90
CA ASP A 403 31.77 -0.88 -20.76
C ASP A 403 30.43 -0.41 -21.35
N ILE A 404 29.92 0.74 -20.87
CA ILE A 404 28.71 1.36 -21.43
C ILE A 404 29.10 2.25 -22.60
N HIS A 405 28.82 1.76 -23.81
CA HIS A 405 29.07 2.49 -25.05
C HIS A 405 27.82 3.27 -25.47
N THR A 406 27.96 4.57 -25.61
CA THR A 406 26.87 5.46 -26.05
C THR A 406 26.80 5.52 -27.59
N PRO A 407 25.64 5.60 -28.21
CA PRO A 407 24.31 5.77 -27.59
C PRO A 407 23.84 4.51 -26.88
N ALA A 408 23.30 4.67 -25.66
CA ALA A 408 22.91 3.57 -24.80
C ALA A 408 21.43 3.66 -24.36
N VAL A 409 20.82 2.51 -24.16
CA VAL A 409 19.53 2.37 -23.48
C VAL A 409 19.74 1.48 -22.26
N ILE A 410 19.32 1.96 -21.10
CA ILE A 410 19.42 1.27 -19.82
C ILE A 410 18.02 0.91 -19.34
N SER A 411 17.68 -0.37 -19.37
CA SER A 411 16.45 -0.84 -18.72
C SER A 411 16.71 -1.02 -17.24
N THR A 412 16.01 -0.25 -16.41
CA THR A 412 16.22 -0.18 -14.96
C THR A 412 15.17 -0.90 -14.15
N GLY A 413 14.10 -1.41 -14.80
CA GLY A 413 12.99 -2.08 -14.12
C GLY A 413 12.27 -1.13 -13.17
N PHE A 414 11.88 -1.64 -12.02
CA PHE A 414 11.09 -0.91 -11.02
C PHE A 414 11.78 0.36 -10.46
N ILE A 415 13.07 0.55 -10.70
CA ILE A 415 13.83 1.77 -10.29
C ILE A 415 13.65 2.94 -11.27
N TYR A 416 13.09 2.72 -12.46
CA TYR A 416 12.92 3.77 -13.47
C TYR A 416 12.17 5.01 -12.93
N PRO A 417 11.01 4.90 -12.26
CA PRO A 417 10.28 6.07 -11.81
C PRO A 417 11.07 6.90 -10.79
N GLU A 418 11.87 6.23 -9.94
CA GLU A 418 12.73 6.89 -8.98
C GLU A 418 13.84 7.69 -9.65
N LEU A 419 14.50 7.08 -10.63
CA LEU A 419 15.53 7.77 -11.44
C LEU A 419 14.94 8.97 -12.16
N ALA A 420 13.77 8.81 -12.81
CA ALA A 420 13.11 9.87 -13.54
C ALA A 420 12.76 11.06 -12.64
N VAL A 421 12.24 10.80 -11.43
CA VAL A 421 11.86 11.85 -10.48
C VAL A 421 13.09 12.48 -9.81
N LEU A 422 14.09 11.67 -9.39
CA LEU A 422 15.26 12.20 -8.69
C LEU A 422 16.17 13.05 -9.58
N TYR A 423 16.18 12.80 -10.87
CA TYR A 423 17.04 13.48 -11.86
C TYR A 423 16.24 14.23 -12.94
N GLY A 424 14.96 14.53 -12.70
CA GLY A 424 14.08 15.22 -13.65
C GLY A 424 14.67 16.54 -14.17
N ASP A 425 15.40 17.26 -13.33
CA ASP A 425 16.08 18.51 -13.72
C ASP A 425 17.27 18.28 -14.69
N GLU A 426 17.85 17.08 -14.71
CA GLU A 426 19.00 16.72 -15.55
C GLU A 426 18.61 15.89 -16.78
N LEU A 427 17.47 15.21 -16.71
CA LEU A 427 17.00 14.26 -17.69
C LEU A 427 15.76 14.79 -18.40
N GLU A 428 15.73 14.64 -19.71
CA GLU A 428 14.49 14.89 -20.46
C GLU A 428 13.56 13.68 -20.32
N ILE A 429 12.40 13.92 -19.73
CA ILE A 429 11.37 12.89 -19.52
C ILE A 429 10.43 12.89 -20.73
N GLY A 430 10.10 11.71 -21.24
CA GLY A 430 9.20 11.56 -22.38
C GLY A 430 8.55 10.18 -22.44
N ILE A 431 7.82 9.92 -23.53
CA ILE A 431 7.11 8.67 -23.79
C ILE A 431 7.57 8.11 -25.13
N LEU A 432 7.96 6.83 -25.14
CA LEU A 432 8.50 6.16 -26.35
C LEU A 432 7.46 5.99 -27.45
N ASP A 433 6.20 5.75 -27.09
CA ASP A 433 5.08 5.59 -28.01
C ASP A 433 3.89 6.44 -27.54
N PRO A 434 3.63 7.58 -28.21
CA PRO A 434 2.48 8.41 -27.90
C PRO A 434 1.16 7.85 -28.44
N ASP A 435 1.16 6.81 -29.26
CA ASP A 435 -0.04 6.14 -29.77
C ASP A 435 -0.67 5.24 -28.68
N ARG A 436 -1.66 5.75 -28.07
CA ARG A 436 -2.24 5.49 -26.77
C ARG A 436 -3.23 4.32 -26.68
N GLU A 437 -3.05 3.24 -27.41
CA GLU A 437 -3.99 2.12 -27.32
C GLU A 437 -3.97 1.39 -25.96
N ALA A 438 -2.90 1.55 -25.19
CA ALA A 438 -2.78 0.92 -23.88
C ALA A 438 -2.26 1.89 -22.82
N ILE A 439 -3.14 2.38 -21.96
CA ILE A 439 -2.85 3.24 -20.80
C ILE A 439 -1.85 2.60 -19.84
N SER A 440 -1.93 1.29 -19.64
CA SER A 440 -0.98 0.52 -18.84
C SER A 440 0.46 0.70 -19.28
N GLN A 441 0.67 1.10 -20.53
CA GLN A 441 1.98 1.26 -21.13
C GLN A 441 2.57 2.66 -20.96
N LEU A 442 1.81 3.65 -20.48
CA LEU A 442 2.34 5.01 -20.33
C LEU A 442 3.49 5.08 -19.34
N SER A 443 3.36 4.45 -18.18
CA SER A 443 4.45 4.36 -17.24
C SER A 443 5.52 3.35 -17.69
N ASP A 444 5.12 2.30 -18.41
CA ASP A 444 6.01 1.26 -18.91
C ASP A 444 6.78 1.70 -20.17
N LYS A 445 6.23 2.65 -20.92
CA LYS A 445 6.84 3.26 -22.11
C LYS A 445 7.49 4.62 -21.84
N GLY A 446 7.56 5.04 -20.59
CA GLY A 446 8.29 6.25 -20.22
C GLY A 446 9.79 6.10 -20.43
N PHE A 447 10.46 7.19 -20.78
CA PHE A 447 11.90 7.26 -20.80
C PHE A 447 12.41 8.53 -20.12
N ALA A 448 13.62 8.46 -19.58
CA ALA A 448 14.40 9.59 -19.09
C ALA A 448 15.74 9.65 -19.82
N MET A 449 15.99 10.74 -20.57
CA MET A 449 17.12 10.85 -21.50
C MET A 449 18.17 11.82 -20.98
N ASP A 450 19.39 11.34 -20.76
CA ASP A 450 20.58 12.17 -20.62
C ASP A 450 21.07 12.55 -22.03
N ARG A 451 20.72 13.75 -22.47
CA ARG A 451 21.11 14.22 -23.81
C ARG A 451 22.61 14.47 -23.96
N GLU A 452 23.28 14.89 -22.90
CA GLU A 452 24.72 15.17 -22.95
C GLU A 452 25.53 13.91 -23.18
N ARG A 453 25.11 12.81 -22.51
CA ARG A 453 25.80 11.51 -22.59
C ARG A 453 25.17 10.55 -23.60
N ASN A 454 24.01 10.90 -24.14
CA ASN A 454 23.21 10.06 -25.04
C ASN A 454 22.86 8.71 -24.41
N ILE A 455 22.41 8.76 -23.15
CA ILE A 455 21.97 7.61 -22.35
C ILE A 455 20.47 7.76 -22.07
N MET A 456 19.69 6.75 -22.42
CA MET A 456 18.25 6.69 -22.19
C MET A 456 17.94 5.64 -21.11
N TYR A 457 17.19 6.01 -20.09
CA TYR A 457 16.68 5.12 -19.06
C TYR A 457 15.24 4.79 -19.35
N VAL A 458 14.86 3.50 -19.21
CA VAL A 458 13.50 3.00 -19.44
C VAL A 458 13.13 2.00 -18.35
N TRP A 459 11.81 1.82 -18.14
CA TRP A 459 11.32 0.83 -17.16
C TRP A 459 11.56 -0.59 -17.63
N LEU A 460 10.76 -1.04 -18.57
CA LEU A 460 10.82 -2.35 -19.19
C LEU A 460 10.85 -2.15 -20.71
N LEU A 461 11.50 -3.06 -21.39
CA LEU A 461 11.49 -3.14 -22.84
C LEU A 461 10.64 -4.35 -23.25
N ASP A 462 9.65 -4.13 -24.09
CA ASP A 462 9.07 -5.25 -24.82
C ASP A 462 10.02 -5.70 -25.97
N TRP A 463 9.68 -6.82 -26.60
CA TRP A 463 10.55 -7.39 -27.64
C TRP A 463 10.67 -6.50 -28.88
N GLU A 464 9.64 -5.72 -29.18
CA GLU A 464 9.63 -4.83 -30.36
C GLU A 464 10.52 -3.61 -30.10
N ASP A 465 10.36 -2.95 -28.94
CA ASP A 465 11.21 -1.83 -28.51
C ASP A 465 12.69 -2.25 -28.47
N PHE A 466 12.95 -3.42 -27.91
CA PHE A 466 14.29 -4.00 -27.81
C PHE A 466 14.95 -4.11 -29.19
N ARG A 467 14.24 -4.65 -30.17
CA ARG A 467 14.74 -4.79 -31.54
C ARG A 467 14.99 -3.44 -32.20
N ASP A 468 14.07 -2.52 -32.06
CA ASP A 468 14.15 -1.18 -32.64
C ASP A 468 15.35 -0.39 -32.13
N PHE A 469 15.66 -0.49 -30.83
CA PHE A 469 16.86 0.13 -30.29
C PHE A 469 18.15 -0.47 -30.81
N LEU A 470 18.23 -1.80 -30.92
CA LEU A 470 19.40 -2.48 -31.51
C LEU A 470 19.56 -2.13 -32.98
N ASP A 471 18.48 -2.09 -33.76
CA ASP A 471 18.51 -1.73 -35.18
C ASP A 471 18.88 -0.25 -35.37
N GLY A 472 18.52 0.61 -34.40
CA GLY A 472 19.00 1.98 -34.32
C GLY A 472 20.45 2.16 -33.89
N GLY A 473 21.19 1.06 -33.65
CA GLY A 473 22.60 1.08 -33.27
C GLY A 473 22.89 1.49 -31.82
N ARG A 474 21.88 1.46 -30.94
CA ARG A 474 22.05 1.73 -29.51
C ARG A 474 22.55 0.50 -28.76
N GLY A 475 23.47 0.69 -27.83
CA GLY A 475 23.84 -0.35 -26.86
C GLY A 475 22.68 -0.55 -25.86
N LEU A 476 22.33 -1.80 -25.58
CA LEU A 476 21.30 -2.15 -24.60
C LEU A 476 21.94 -2.75 -23.36
N TYR A 477 21.51 -2.23 -22.21
CA TYR A 477 21.99 -2.67 -20.90
C TYR A 477 20.80 -2.88 -19.97
N LEU A 478 20.92 -3.85 -19.08
CA LEU A 478 19.88 -4.16 -18.09
C LEU A 478 20.48 -4.10 -16.70
N THR A 479 19.77 -3.48 -15.77
CA THR A 479 20.06 -3.70 -14.35
C THR A 479 19.66 -5.11 -13.95
N ALA A 480 20.18 -5.60 -12.82
CA ALA A 480 19.81 -6.91 -12.29
C ALA A 480 18.30 -7.03 -12.01
N ASP A 481 17.66 -5.94 -11.60
CA ASP A 481 16.23 -5.89 -11.34
C ASP A 481 15.42 -5.94 -12.65
N ALA A 482 15.80 -5.16 -13.65
CA ALA A 482 15.20 -5.24 -14.98
C ALA A 482 15.37 -6.62 -15.60
N ALA A 483 16.54 -7.24 -15.45
CA ALA A 483 16.78 -8.59 -15.94
C ALA A 483 15.84 -9.61 -15.29
N ARG A 484 15.53 -9.47 -14.01
CA ARG A 484 14.57 -10.34 -13.32
C ARG A 484 13.13 -10.15 -13.79
N SER A 485 12.71 -8.93 -13.99
CA SER A 485 11.33 -8.61 -14.38
C SER A 485 11.07 -8.81 -15.88
N THR A 486 12.03 -8.48 -16.74
CA THR A 486 11.91 -8.61 -18.20
C THR A 486 12.23 -10.02 -18.70
N PHE A 487 13.16 -10.71 -18.04
CA PHE A 487 13.64 -12.05 -18.40
C PHE A 487 13.54 -13.00 -17.20
N ALA A 488 12.34 -13.23 -16.71
CA ALA A 488 12.07 -14.13 -15.57
C ALA A 488 12.66 -15.56 -15.72
N VAL A 489 13.10 -15.92 -16.91
CA VAL A 489 13.72 -17.21 -17.25
C VAL A 489 15.19 -17.30 -16.80
N TYR A 490 15.86 -16.15 -16.57
CA TYR A 490 17.24 -16.17 -16.13
C TYR A 490 17.30 -16.25 -14.61
N HIS A 491 17.66 -17.39 -14.07
CA HIS A 491 18.05 -17.57 -12.66
C HIS A 491 19.31 -16.75 -12.35
N TYR A 492 19.19 -15.43 -12.42
CA TYR A 492 20.27 -14.54 -12.12
C TYR A 492 20.39 -14.40 -10.61
N ARG A 493 21.34 -15.08 -10.00
CA ARG A 493 21.81 -14.87 -8.64
C ARG A 493 22.72 -13.64 -8.59
N ALA A 494 22.20 -12.47 -8.89
CA ALA A 494 22.88 -11.25 -8.52
C ALA A 494 22.60 -11.00 -7.03
N GLY A 495 23.65 -10.73 -6.26
CA GLY A 495 23.50 -10.22 -4.91
C GLY A 495 22.66 -8.95 -4.96
N TYR A 496 21.87 -8.74 -3.96
CA TYR A 496 20.75 -7.81 -3.87
C TYR A 496 21.08 -6.33 -4.16
N PHE A 497 22.32 -5.91 -4.14
CA PHE A 497 22.78 -4.54 -4.27
C PHE A 497 24.00 -4.34 -5.18
N GLY A 498 24.23 -5.25 -6.08
CA GLY A 498 25.17 -4.95 -7.15
C GLY A 498 24.39 -4.43 -8.34
N ALA A 499 24.51 -3.17 -8.69
CA ALA A 499 24.06 -2.68 -9.98
C ALA A 499 24.88 -3.42 -11.07
N LEU A 500 24.44 -4.60 -11.44
CA LEU A 500 25.03 -5.34 -12.51
C LEU A 500 24.37 -4.91 -13.82
N VAL A 501 25.03 -4.06 -14.55
CA VAL A 501 24.64 -3.72 -15.91
C VAL A 501 25.18 -4.84 -16.81
N LEU A 502 24.26 -5.65 -17.36
CA LEU A 502 24.59 -6.68 -18.32
C LEU A 502 24.55 -6.09 -19.73
N PRO A 503 25.66 -6.08 -20.47
CA PRO A 503 25.62 -5.67 -21.87
C PRO A 503 24.84 -6.71 -22.69
N LEU A 504 23.80 -6.25 -23.36
CA LEU A 504 23.13 -7.02 -24.40
C LEU A 504 23.69 -6.55 -25.76
N SER A 505 24.28 -7.44 -26.53
CA SER A 505 24.76 -7.13 -27.85
C SER A 505 24.09 -8.03 -28.89
N ARG A 506 24.07 -7.57 -30.16
CA ARG A 506 23.63 -8.41 -31.29
C ARG A 506 24.42 -9.74 -31.41
N GLU A 507 25.62 -9.77 -30.85
CA GLU A 507 26.49 -10.94 -30.87
C GLU A 507 26.08 -12.03 -29.86
N ASN A 508 25.11 -11.72 -28.98
CA ASN A 508 24.63 -12.67 -27.98
C ASN A 508 23.10 -12.91 -28.10
N PRO A 509 22.61 -13.38 -29.26
CA PRO A 509 21.20 -13.61 -29.53
C PRO A 509 20.58 -14.70 -28.63
N SER A 510 21.43 -15.54 -28.00
CA SER A 510 20.95 -16.56 -27.05
C SER A 510 20.27 -15.97 -25.79
N LEU A 511 20.49 -14.69 -25.48
CA LEU A 511 19.79 -13.97 -24.43
C LEU A 511 18.38 -13.54 -24.87
N GLY A 512 18.11 -13.41 -26.18
CA GLY A 512 16.81 -13.06 -26.74
C GLY A 512 15.93 -14.26 -27.11
N GLU A 513 16.52 -15.35 -27.62
CA GLU A 513 15.75 -16.50 -28.10
C GLU A 513 15.30 -17.49 -27.00
N GLY A 514 15.94 -17.46 -25.85
CA GLY A 514 15.54 -18.30 -24.69
C GLY A 514 14.45 -17.69 -23.79
N ALA A 515 14.06 -16.45 -24.03
CA ALA A 515 13.18 -15.66 -23.17
C ALA A 515 11.74 -15.52 -23.69
N ALA A 516 11.36 -16.29 -24.72
CA ALA A 516 9.94 -16.40 -25.02
C ALA A 516 9.24 -16.97 -23.78
N PRO A 517 8.22 -16.30 -23.22
CA PRO A 517 7.47 -16.85 -22.11
C PRO A 517 6.96 -18.21 -22.56
N THR A 518 7.50 -19.28 -21.98
CA THR A 518 6.82 -20.57 -22.05
C THR A 518 5.55 -20.36 -21.26
N ASP A 519 4.41 -20.41 -21.94
CA ASP A 519 3.09 -20.56 -21.34
C ASP A 519 3.17 -21.63 -20.25
N ARG A 520 3.33 -21.22 -19.00
CA ARG A 520 3.11 -22.04 -17.82
C ARG A 520 2.48 -21.20 -16.73
#